data_c6e29d4c6e59988c5ec96d535c76a955
#
_entry.id   c6e29d4c6e59988c5ec96d535c76a955
#
_cell.length_a   1.000
_cell.length_b   1.000
_cell.length_c   1.000
_cell.angle_alpha   90.00
_cell.angle_beta   90.00
_cell.angle_gamma   90.00
#
_symmetry.space_group_name_H-M   'P 1'
#
loop_
_entity.id
_entity.type
_entity.pdbx_description
1 polymer ?
#
loop_
_entity_poly.entity_id
_entity_poly.type
_entity_poly.pdbx_seq_one_letter_code
_entity_poly.pdbx_strand_id
1 'polypeptide(L)'
;MTVLAAGCGKKADDPVFTGDKTEAPVYQANLDAIKSSAYASVDNLDLEPGTYISVIGRASSTPYWNQVKAGVEQAATDLNTALGYSGNDKVKVLYSAPDENDNIDQQVNILDEELARYPDVIAISSVDASACSVQFDLAIENGIPIVAFDSGNSYQNIQSTCKTNNTEAATTGTKNFCEKIGDSGEILLLVHDTVSDTAKEREAGIKNELAVNHPNVTVAETIYLDQLEMLKKQIVAEQVGVTPEELAAAEAGEKKDETTGTGDASETIADAASNAASSSADESANETAQEADNELSEKMQQVNDGAAKMSDEDAIQYYMEKHPDLKGCIATNETVTQLAIKTLDQIDTEKHITLVGFDAGKDQVNALKDGKVDGLIVQNPFGMGYATVVAAARTVLEIGNEAEVNTGYVWVTADNMSDDTITPFLYE
;
A
#
# COMPACT_ATOMS: atom_id res chain seq x y z
N MET A 1 -76.56 53.42 -18.38
CA MET A 1 -76.14 52.05 -18.72
C MET A 1 -74.69 52.07 -19.00
N THR A 2 -73.86 51.62 -18.01
CA THR A 2 -72.44 51.65 -18.07
C THR A 2 -71.99 50.20 -18.16
N VAL A 3 -71.38 49.83 -19.26
CA VAL A 3 -70.81 48.47 -19.47
C VAL A 3 -69.34 48.45 -18.97
N LEU A 4 -69.09 47.70 -17.95
CA LEU A 4 -67.76 47.38 -17.48
C LEU A 4 -67.20 46.25 -18.34
N ALA A 5 -66.12 46.53 -19.07
CA ALA A 5 -65.30 45.48 -19.71
C ALA A 5 -64.23 45.01 -18.73
N ALA A 6 -64.35 43.75 -18.32
CA ALA A 6 -63.29 43.06 -17.55
C ALA A 6 -62.16 42.60 -18.51
N GLY A 7 -61.02 43.23 -18.38
CA GLY A 7 -59.78 42.77 -19.05
C GLY A 7 -59.16 41.62 -18.28
N CYS A 8 -59.14 40.39 -18.83
CA CYS A 8 -58.28 39.30 -18.39
C CYS A 8 -56.84 39.60 -18.81
N GLY A 9 -56.04 40.10 -17.87
CA GLY A 9 -54.60 40.12 -18.00
C GLY A 9 -54.05 38.69 -17.83
N LYS A 10 -53.48 38.10 -18.88
CA LYS A 10 -52.60 36.97 -18.78
C LYS A 10 -51.39 37.40 -17.95
N LYS A 11 -51.19 36.76 -16.78
CA LYS A 11 -49.90 36.81 -16.11
C LYS A 11 -48.89 36.21 -17.08
N ALA A 12 -47.88 36.99 -17.43
CA ALA A 12 -46.66 36.48 -18.08
C ALA A 12 -46.05 35.45 -17.08
N ASP A 13 -45.91 34.24 -17.52
CA ASP A 13 -45.12 33.27 -16.78
C ASP A 13 -43.69 33.85 -16.61
N ASP A 14 -43.32 34.09 -15.36
CA ASP A 14 -41.92 34.40 -15.06
C ASP A 14 -41.04 33.30 -15.68
N PRO A 15 -39.97 33.65 -16.40
CA PRO A 15 -39.07 32.62 -16.94
C PRO A 15 -38.54 31.81 -15.78
N VAL A 16 -38.97 30.53 -15.72
CA VAL A 16 -38.35 29.55 -14.83
C VAL A 16 -36.90 29.54 -15.23
N PHE A 17 -36.02 30.02 -14.34
CA PHE A 17 -34.58 29.95 -14.52
C PHE A 17 -34.21 28.46 -14.50
N THR A 18 -34.20 27.85 -15.65
CA THR A 18 -33.51 26.57 -15.88
C THR A 18 -32.04 26.90 -15.97
N GLY A 19 -31.38 27.08 -14.82
CA GLY A 19 -29.95 27.15 -14.77
C GLY A 19 -29.42 25.90 -15.44
N ASP A 20 -28.51 26.05 -16.40
CA ASP A 20 -27.77 24.93 -16.94
C ASP A 20 -27.18 24.18 -15.73
N LYS A 21 -27.75 23.02 -15.42
CA LYS A 21 -27.12 22.09 -14.52
C LYS A 21 -25.93 21.52 -15.31
N THR A 22 -24.78 22.15 -15.18
CA THR A 22 -23.52 21.51 -15.56
C THR A 22 -23.49 20.21 -14.75
N GLU A 23 -23.55 19.08 -15.43
CA GLU A 23 -23.37 17.80 -14.77
C GLU A 23 -22.01 17.82 -14.06
N ALA A 24 -22.00 17.46 -12.80
CA ALA A 24 -20.77 17.36 -12.04
C ALA A 24 -19.82 16.37 -12.74
N PRO A 25 -18.51 16.62 -12.74
CA PRO A 25 -17.55 15.69 -13.29
C PRO A 25 -17.69 14.30 -12.65
N VAL A 26 -17.39 13.25 -13.40
CA VAL A 26 -17.48 11.86 -12.88
C VAL A 26 -16.65 11.67 -11.59
N TYR A 27 -15.54 12.37 -11.47
CA TYR A 27 -14.67 12.33 -10.31
C TYR A 27 -15.11 13.24 -9.14
N GLN A 28 -16.25 13.92 -9.22
CA GLN A 28 -16.70 14.83 -8.15
C GLN A 28 -16.84 14.12 -6.80
N ALA A 29 -17.36 12.90 -6.79
CA ALA A 29 -17.48 12.11 -5.57
C ALA A 29 -16.12 11.83 -4.89
N ASN A 30 -15.04 11.68 -5.67
CA ASN A 30 -13.69 11.53 -5.15
C ASN A 30 -13.21 12.82 -4.47
N LEU A 31 -13.52 13.99 -5.03
CA LEU A 31 -13.19 15.28 -4.42
C LEU A 31 -14.03 15.54 -3.16
N ASP A 32 -15.33 15.21 -3.20
CA ASP A 32 -16.25 15.37 -2.07
C ASP A 32 -15.88 14.46 -0.87
N ALA A 33 -15.17 13.36 -1.11
CA ALA A 33 -14.70 12.47 -0.06
C ALA A 33 -13.51 13.03 0.73
N ILE A 34 -12.75 13.98 0.17
CA ILE A 34 -11.64 14.64 0.85
C ILE A 34 -12.21 15.44 2.02
N LYS A 35 -11.79 15.12 3.24
CA LYS A 35 -12.38 15.67 4.47
C LYS A 35 -12.19 17.17 4.65
N SER A 36 -11.10 17.70 4.11
CA SER A 36 -10.85 19.15 4.09
C SER A 36 -11.07 19.70 2.68
N SER A 37 -12.13 20.47 2.49
CA SER A 37 -12.52 21.05 1.20
C SER A 37 -11.44 21.96 0.58
N ALA A 38 -10.52 22.47 1.39
CA ALA A 38 -9.39 23.26 0.92
C ALA A 38 -8.42 22.46 0.02
N TYR A 39 -8.50 21.14 0.04
CA TYR A 39 -7.66 20.25 -0.78
C TYR A 39 -8.46 19.57 -1.91
N ALA A 40 -9.74 19.86 -2.00
CA ALA A 40 -10.64 19.37 -3.05
C ALA A 40 -10.82 20.38 -4.21
N SER A 41 -10.15 21.53 -4.17
CA SER A 41 -10.22 22.59 -5.17
C SER A 41 -8.86 23.25 -5.35
N VAL A 42 -8.63 23.77 -6.55
CA VAL A 42 -7.45 24.60 -6.89
C VAL A 42 -7.72 26.10 -6.75
N ASP A 43 -8.86 26.48 -6.21
CA ASP A 43 -9.24 27.89 -6.05
C ASP A 43 -8.25 28.66 -5.17
N ASN A 44 -7.90 29.88 -5.57
CA ASN A 44 -6.97 30.78 -4.89
C ASN A 44 -5.54 30.24 -4.76
N LEU A 45 -5.11 29.37 -5.66
CA LEU A 45 -3.73 28.90 -5.77
C LEU A 45 -3.01 29.68 -6.90
N ASP A 46 -2.64 30.92 -6.64
CA ASP A 46 -2.04 31.84 -7.60
C ASP A 46 -0.53 31.56 -7.82
N LEU A 47 -0.22 30.38 -8.36
CA LEU A 47 1.15 29.96 -8.66
C LEU A 47 1.75 30.82 -9.80
N GLU A 48 3.05 31.04 -9.73
CA GLU A 48 3.79 31.75 -10.80
C GLU A 48 3.87 30.89 -12.09
N PRO A 49 3.92 31.53 -13.28
CA PRO A 49 4.09 30.79 -14.53
C PRO A 49 5.36 29.95 -14.54
N GLY A 50 5.24 28.69 -14.96
CA GLY A 50 6.36 27.77 -15.07
C GLY A 50 6.71 27.03 -13.77
N THR A 51 5.96 27.24 -12.66
CA THR A 51 6.12 26.47 -11.42
C THR A 51 6.17 24.97 -11.71
N TYR A 52 7.12 24.27 -11.10
CA TYR A 52 7.35 22.85 -11.31
C TYR A 52 7.10 22.03 -10.03
N ILE A 53 6.09 21.18 -10.07
CA ILE A 53 5.73 20.23 -9.03
C ILE A 53 6.14 18.82 -9.49
N SER A 54 7.05 18.17 -8.78
CA SER A 54 7.42 16.77 -9.01
C SER A 54 6.63 15.85 -8.09
N VAL A 55 5.97 14.84 -8.63
CA VAL A 55 5.18 13.85 -7.87
C VAL A 55 5.76 12.47 -8.11
N ILE A 56 6.22 11.81 -7.04
CA ILE A 56 6.91 10.52 -7.11
C ILE A 56 6.08 9.45 -6.40
N GLY A 57 5.53 8.51 -7.18
CA GLY A 57 4.75 7.37 -6.68
C GLY A 57 5.61 6.14 -6.39
N ARG A 58 4.95 5.03 -6.01
CA ARG A 58 5.61 3.73 -5.72
C ARG A 58 5.56 2.76 -6.90
N ALA A 59 4.69 3.01 -7.88
CA ALA A 59 4.58 2.19 -9.08
C ALA A 59 4.06 3.00 -10.26
N SER A 60 4.46 2.60 -11.48
CA SER A 60 4.12 3.30 -12.71
C SER A 60 2.78 2.89 -13.32
N SER A 61 2.25 1.68 -13.03
CA SER A 61 1.20 1.07 -13.84
C SER A 61 0.26 0.08 -13.13
N THR A 62 0.04 0.15 -11.82
CA THR A 62 -1.04 -0.62 -11.19
C THR A 62 -2.38 0.12 -11.27
N PRO A 63 -3.54 -0.54 -11.15
CA PRO A 63 -4.84 0.11 -11.12
C PRO A 63 -4.91 1.25 -10.10
N TYR A 64 -4.45 1.03 -8.87
CA TYR A 64 -4.38 2.02 -7.82
C TYR A 64 -3.53 3.24 -8.23
N TRP A 65 -2.28 3.03 -8.66
CA TRP A 65 -1.36 4.10 -9.03
C TRP A 65 -1.78 4.85 -10.29
N ASN A 66 -2.49 4.21 -11.21
CA ASN A 66 -3.11 4.87 -12.35
C ASN A 66 -4.18 5.88 -11.92
N GLN A 67 -4.96 5.58 -10.88
CA GLN A 67 -5.94 6.53 -10.33
C GLN A 67 -5.27 7.69 -9.58
N VAL A 68 -4.21 7.43 -8.81
CA VAL A 68 -3.40 8.49 -8.19
C VAL A 68 -2.89 9.45 -9.28
N LYS A 69 -2.28 8.91 -10.33
CA LYS A 69 -1.78 9.67 -11.47
C LYS A 69 -2.90 10.47 -12.16
N ALA A 70 -4.07 9.89 -12.36
CA ALA A 70 -5.21 10.58 -12.96
C ALA A 70 -5.64 11.78 -12.10
N GLY A 71 -5.65 11.66 -10.77
CA GLY A 71 -5.91 12.76 -9.85
C GLY A 71 -4.87 13.87 -9.93
N VAL A 72 -3.59 13.50 -10.02
CA VAL A 72 -2.46 14.44 -10.21
C VAL A 72 -2.62 15.21 -11.53
N GLU A 73 -2.91 14.52 -12.63
CA GLU A 73 -3.08 15.12 -13.95
C GLU A 73 -4.33 16.01 -14.02
N GLN A 74 -5.42 15.64 -13.33
CA GLN A 74 -6.62 16.45 -13.24
C GLN A 74 -6.36 17.75 -12.47
N ALA A 75 -5.72 17.67 -11.29
CA ALA A 75 -5.36 18.86 -10.52
C ALA A 75 -4.46 19.81 -11.31
N ALA A 76 -3.49 19.28 -12.07
CA ALA A 76 -2.65 20.08 -12.98
C ALA A 76 -3.47 20.76 -14.08
N THR A 77 -4.48 20.08 -14.60
CA THR A 77 -5.38 20.63 -15.62
C THR A 77 -6.24 21.74 -15.04
N ASP A 78 -6.82 21.52 -13.87
CA ASP A 78 -7.66 22.50 -13.19
C ASP A 78 -6.87 23.74 -12.77
N LEU A 79 -5.65 23.58 -12.23
CA LEU A 79 -4.74 24.67 -11.91
C LEU A 79 -4.45 25.54 -13.15
N ASN A 80 -4.01 24.93 -14.25
CA ASN A 80 -3.70 25.68 -15.47
C ASN A 80 -4.93 26.37 -16.07
N THR A 81 -6.10 25.75 -15.92
CA THR A 81 -7.37 26.35 -16.37
C THR A 81 -7.74 27.55 -15.51
N ALA A 82 -7.67 27.43 -14.18
CA ALA A 82 -7.98 28.51 -13.24
C ALA A 82 -7.02 29.70 -13.40
N LEU A 83 -5.73 29.45 -13.62
CA LEU A 83 -4.69 30.45 -13.82
C LEU A 83 -4.69 31.04 -15.25
N GLY A 84 -5.37 30.41 -16.21
CA GLY A 84 -5.34 30.81 -17.63
C GLY A 84 -4.01 30.55 -18.31
N TYR A 85 -3.19 29.63 -17.81
CA TYR A 85 -1.84 29.35 -18.32
C TYR A 85 -1.85 28.37 -19.48
N SER A 86 -0.97 28.61 -20.45
CA SER A 86 -0.80 27.78 -21.63
C SER A 86 0.65 27.76 -22.11
N GLY A 87 1.01 26.78 -22.91
CA GLY A 87 2.37 26.66 -23.47
C GLY A 87 3.43 26.57 -22.38
N ASN A 88 4.41 27.49 -22.41
CA ASN A 88 5.53 27.50 -21.46
C ASN A 88 5.18 28.10 -20.09
N ASP A 89 4.04 28.80 -20.00
CA ASP A 89 3.59 29.42 -18.75
C ASP A 89 2.88 28.42 -17.83
N LYS A 90 2.55 27.25 -18.35
CA LYS A 90 1.86 26.18 -17.54
C LYS A 90 2.63 25.85 -16.29
N VAL A 91 1.90 25.70 -15.18
CA VAL A 91 2.36 24.92 -14.03
C VAL A 91 2.65 23.52 -14.53
N LYS A 92 3.89 23.08 -14.37
CA LYS A 92 4.35 21.75 -14.76
C LYS A 92 4.17 20.81 -13.58
N VAL A 93 3.33 19.82 -13.72
CA VAL A 93 3.20 18.71 -12.75
C VAL A 93 3.66 17.45 -13.44
N LEU A 94 4.68 16.80 -12.91
CA LEU A 94 5.23 15.56 -13.47
C LEU A 94 5.05 14.43 -12.47
N TYR A 95 4.39 13.36 -12.91
CA TYR A 95 4.31 12.11 -12.17
C TYR A 95 5.40 11.16 -12.66
N SER A 96 6.22 10.68 -11.73
CA SER A 96 7.26 9.67 -11.95
C SER A 96 7.12 8.55 -10.92
N ALA A 97 7.48 7.32 -11.28
CA ALA A 97 7.43 6.19 -10.36
C ALA A 97 8.31 5.04 -10.88
N PRO A 98 8.74 4.11 -10.01
CA PRO A 98 9.42 2.89 -10.42
C PRO A 98 8.61 2.07 -11.42
N ASP A 99 9.30 1.42 -12.36
CA ASP A 99 8.68 0.47 -13.30
C ASP A 99 8.35 -0.86 -12.60
N GLU A 100 9.16 -1.26 -11.64
CA GLU A 100 8.88 -2.36 -10.73
C GLU A 100 8.20 -1.83 -9.47
N ASN A 101 7.06 -2.42 -9.11
CA ASN A 101 6.31 -2.00 -7.93
C ASN A 101 7.19 -2.08 -6.68
N ASP A 102 7.16 -1.01 -5.89
CA ASP A 102 7.84 -0.91 -4.61
C ASP A 102 9.37 -1.10 -4.67
N ASN A 103 9.98 -0.83 -5.83
CA ASN A 103 11.43 -0.91 -5.97
C ASN A 103 12.11 0.32 -5.37
N ILE A 104 12.80 0.11 -4.23
CA ILE A 104 13.45 1.16 -3.43
C ILE A 104 14.55 1.86 -4.24
N ASP A 105 15.44 1.09 -4.88
CA ASP A 105 16.59 1.64 -5.60
C ASP A 105 16.15 2.48 -6.80
N GLN A 106 15.14 2.03 -7.53
CA GLN A 106 14.56 2.82 -8.63
C GLN A 106 13.93 4.11 -8.12
N GLN A 107 13.21 4.08 -6.97
CA GLN A 107 12.61 5.30 -6.42
C GLN A 107 13.65 6.30 -5.95
N VAL A 108 14.72 5.86 -5.29
CA VAL A 108 15.84 6.73 -4.89
C VAL A 108 16.51 7.36 -6.12
N ASN A 109 16.76 6.59 -7.18
CA ASN A 109 17.31 7.11 -8.43
C ASN A 109 16.39 8.16 -9.09
N ILE A 110 15.07 7.93 -9.11
CA ILE A 110 14.09 8.90 -9.60
C ILE A 110 14.15 10.19 -8.78
N LEU A 111 14.24 10.07 -7.46
CA LEU A 111 14.32 11.23 -6.57
C LEU A 111 15.59 12.04 -6.82
N ASP A 112 16.75 11.39 -7.03
CA ASP A 112 18.00 12.07 -7.41
C ASP A 112 17.88 12.80 -8.77
N GLU A 113 17.23 12.17 -9.76
CA GLU A 113 16.98 12.79 -11.06
C GLU A 113 16.05 14.00 -10.95
N GLU A 114 15.01 13.93 -10.14
CA GLU A 114 14.07 15.03 -9.92
C GLU A 114 14.73 16.18 -9.15
N LEU A 115 15.55 15.90 -8.14
CA LEU A 115 16.35 16.91 -7.44
C LEU A 115 17.27 17.67 -8.40
N ALA A 116 17.91 16.98 -9.35
CA ALA A 116 18.77 17.59 -10.36
C ALA A 116 18.01 18.50 -11.34
N ARG A 117 16.68 18.41 -11.41
CA ARG A 117 15.81 19.29 -12.23
C ARG A 117 15.35 20.54 -11.48
N TYR A 118 15.66 20.65 -10.17
CA TYR A 118 15.29 21.76 -9.30
C TYR A 118 13.79 22.09 -9.33
N PRO A 119 12.90 21.16 -8.93
CA PRO A 119 11.48 21.47 -8.79
C PRO A 119 11.23 22.47 -7.66
N ASP A 120 10.13 23.21 -7.73
CA ASP A 120 9.71 24.13 -6.65
C ASP A 120 9.18 23.36 -5.42
N VAL A 121 8.76 22.12 -5.61
CA VAL A 121 8.31 21.19 -4.54
C VAL A 121 8.38 19.74 -5.03
N ILE A 122 8.71 18.84 -4.13
CA ILE A 122 8.60 17.39 -4.35
C ILE A 122 7.46 16.84 -3.50
N ALA A 123 6.58 16.06 -4.13
CA ALA A 123 5.59 15.23 -3.45
C ALA A 123 5.98 13.75 -3.63
N ILE A 124 6.04 12.97 -2.56
CA ILE A 124 6.50 11.58 -2.62
C ILE A 124 5.66 10.65 -1.74
N SER A 125 5.36 9.46 -2.27
CA SER A 125 4.94 8.29 -1.49
C SER A 125 6.14 7.36 -1.37
N SER A 126 6.77 7.34 -0.19
CA SER A 126 8.01 6.58 0.01
C SER A 126 7.75 5.08 0.04
N VAL A 127 8.55 4.31 -0.68
CA VAL A 127 8.57 2.83 -0.58
C VAL A 127 9.13 2.44 0.79
N ASP A 128 10.28 3.01 1.13
CA ASP A 128 10.91 2.89 2.45
C ASP A 128 11.19 4.28 3.02
N ALA A 129 10.73 4.52 4.24
CA ALA A 129 10.81 5.84 4.86
C ALA A 129 12.27 6.29 5.13
N SER A 130 13.19 5.36 5.36
CA SER A 130 14.59 5.63 5.68
C SER A 130 15.49 5.74 4.46
N ALA A 131 15.18 5.04 3.39
CA ALA A 131 15.99 4.99 2.17
C ALA A 131 16.14 6.35 1.47
N CYS A 132 15.14 7.23 1.62
CA CYS A 132 15.12 8.57 1.00
C CYS A 132 15.76 9.67 1.87
N SER A 133 16.28 9.37 3.06
CA SER A 133 16.71 10.38 4.04
C SER A 133 17.79 11.33 3.51
N VAL A 134 18.79 10.79 2.79
CA VAL A 134 19.88 11.58 2.20
C VAL A 134 19.36 12.54 1.14
N GLN A 135 18.45 12.10 0.29
CA GLN A 135 17.85 12.91 -0.76
C GLN A 135 16.94 14.00 -0.16
N PHE A 136 16.27 13.70 0.95
CA PHE A 136 15.45 14.69 1.65
C PHE A 136 16.32 15.78 2.29
N ASP A 137 17.46 15.42 2.88
CA ASP A 137 18.42 16.39 3.38
C ASP A 137 18.92 17.30 2.25
N LEU A 138 19.26 16.73 1.08
CA LEU A 138 19.66 17.49 -0.12
C LEU A 138 18.54 18.38 -0.64
N ALA A 139 17.28 17.93 -0.64
CA ALA A 139 16.14 18.75 -1.02
C ALA A 139 16.04 20.01 -0.14
N ILE A 140 16.08 19.81 1.19
CA ILE A 140 15.98 20.90 2.17
C ILE A 140 17.19 21.86 2.06
N GLU A 141 18.42 21.36 1.88
CA GLU A 141 19.60 22.18 1.67
C GLU A 141 19.50 23.05 0.40
N ASN A 142 18.80 22.57 -0.63
CA ASN A 142 18.53 23.30 -1.86
C ASN A 142 17.27 24.17 -1.79
N GLY A 143 16.58 24.21 -0.65
CA GLY A 143 15.34 24.98 -0.48
C GLY A 143 14.12 24.38 -1.17
N ILE A 144 14.15 23.07 -1.49
CA ILE A 144 13.06 22.35 -2.13
C ILE A 144 12.21 21.69 -1.03
N PRO A 145 11.00 22.17 -0.74
CA PRO A 145 10.12 21.58 0.26
C PRO A 145 9.56 20.24 -0.20
N ILE A 146 9.14 19.42 0.78
CA ILE A 146 8.65 18.07 0.53
C ILE A 146 7.24 17.90 1.11
N VAL A 147 6.34 17.36 0.31
CA VAL A 147 5.01 16.88 0.70
C VAL A 147 5.01 15.35 0.60
N ALA A 148 4.36 14.66 1.52
CA ALA A 148 4.18 13.22 1.45
C ALA A 148 2.74 12.87 1.06
N PHE A 149 2.55 11.66 0.53
CA PHE A 149 1.22 11.12 0.30
C PHE A 149 1.20 9.59 0.41
N ASP A 150 0.03 8.99 0.46
CA ASP A 150 -0.21 7.55 0.57
C ASP A 150 0.53 6.92 1.77
N SER A 151 1.67 6.27 1.55
CA SER A 151 2.49 5.68 2.63
C SER A 151 3.05 6.72 3.59
N GLY A 152 3.14 7.97 3.16
CA GLY A 152 3.74 9.01 3.96
C GLY A 152 5.26 8.86 4.11
N ASN A 153 5.80 9.57 5.06
CA ASN A 153 7.18 9.48 5.52
C ASN A 153 7.31 10.21 6.86
N SER A 154 8.08 9.65 7.79
CA SER A 154 8.30 10.23 9.13
C SER A 154 9.41 11.29 9.19
N TYR A 155 9.97 11.71 8.05
CA TYR A 155 10.98 12.75 7.98
C TYR A 155 10.43 14.08 8.50
N GLN A 156 11.17 14.76 9.41
CA GLN A 156 10.67 15.90 10.20
C GLN A 156 10.26 17.14 9.40
N ASN A 157 10.78 17.29 8.18
CA ASN A 157 10.51 18.47 7.34
C ASN A 157 9.42 18.26 6.29
N ILE A 158 8.65 17.18 6.39
CA ILE A 158 7.45 16.97 5.55
C ILE A 158 6.42 18.06 5.89
N GLN A 159 5.97 18.79 4.86
CA GLN A 159 5.05 19.93 5.02
C GLN A 159 3.59 19.49 5.20
N SER A 160 3.23 18.33 4.67
CA SER A 160 1.89 17.75 4.75
C SER A 160 1.94 16.29 4.29
N THR A 161 1.00 15.46 4.75
CA THR A 161 0.80 14.11 4.24
C THR A 161 -0.65 13.93 3.79
N CYS A 162 -0.87 13.70 2.49
CA CYS A 162 -2.19 13.41 1.93
C CYS A 162 -2.40 11.89 1.93
N LYS A 163 -3.28 11.37 2.77
CA LYS A 163 -3.46 9.91 2.92
C LYS A 163 -4.88 9.52 3.34
N THR A 164 -5.20 8.26 3.20
CA THR A 164 -6.34 7.63 3.87
C THR A 164 -6.10 7.62 5.39
N ASN A 165 -7.12 7.85 6.20
CA ASN A 165 -7.06 7.49 7.61
C ASN A 165 -7.09 5.96 7.73
N ASN A 166 -5.91 5.35 7.65
CA ASN A 166 -5.74 3.89 7.57
C ASN A 166 -6.26 3.17 8.80
N THR A 167 -6.07 3.76 9.99
CA THR A 167 -6.58 3.18 11.24
C THR A 167 -8.10 3.12 11.25
N GLU A 168 -8.78 4.21 10.87
CA GLU A 168 -10.24 4.28 10.80
C GLU A 168 -10.80 3.36 9.71
N ALA A 169 -10.15 3.33 8.54
CA ALA A 169 -10.53 2.47 7.42
C ALA A 169 -10.43 0.98 7.81
N ALA A 170 -9.33 0.57 8.43
CA ALA A 170 -9.11 -0.78 8.92
C ALA A 170 -10.11 -1.16 10.02
N THR A 171 -10.38 -0.25 10.98
CA THR A 171 -11.41 -0.44 12.01
C THR A 171 -12.78 -0.69 11.38
N THR A 172 -13.16 0.12 10.37
CA THR A 172 -14.44 -0.04 9.66
C THR A 172 -14.53 -1.40 8.96
N GLY A 173 -13.48 -1.81 8.25
CA GLY A 173 -13.44 -3.12 7.59
C GLY A 173 -13.52 -4.27 8.57
N THR A 174 -12.77 -4.19 9.67
CA THR A 174 -12.76 -5.22 10.71
C THR A 174 -14.12 -5.39 11.38
N LYS A 175 -14.79 -4.29 11.71
CA LYS A 175 -16.14 -4.33 12.27
C LYS A 175 -17.11 -5.05 11.34
N ASN A 176 -17.16 -4.66 10.06
CA ASN A 176 -18.04 -5.29 9.08
C ASN A 176 -17.68 -6.77 8.85
N PHE A 177 -16.39 -7.11 8.87
CA PHE A 177 -15.92 -8.49 8.80
C PHE A 177 -16.39 -9.32 9.98
N CYS A 178 -16.21 -8.83 11.21
CA CYS A 178 -16.64 -9.53 12.42
C CYS A 178 -18.14 -9.77 12.47
N GLU A 179 -18.95 -8.79 12.04
CA GLU A 179 -20.40 -8.96 11.89
C GLU A 179 -20.76 -10.12 10.94
N LYS A 180 -20.01 -10.25 9.82
CA LYS A 180 -20.24 -11.33 8.83
C LYS A 180 -19.88 -12.72 9.37
N ILE A 181 -18.80 -12.85 10.14
CA ILE A 181 -18.38 -14.15 10.71
C ILE A 181 -19.11 -14.51 12.02
N GLY A 182 -19.99 -13.62 12.53
CA GLY A 182 -20.74 -13.83 13.77
C GLY A 182 -19.92 -13.59 15.03
N ASP A 183 -19.01 -12.63 15.02
CA ASP A 183 -18.22 -12.13 16.15
C ASP A 183 -17.43 -13.21 16.91
N SER A 184 -17.03 -14.29 16.25
CA SER A 184 -16.26 -15.36 16.88
C SER A 184 -15.53 -16.24 15.87
N GLY A 185 -14.35 -16.74 16.23
CA GLY A 185 -13.57 -17.71 15.48
C GLY A 185 -12.15 -17.26 15.19
N GLU A 186 -11.43 -18.10 14.46
CA GLU A 186 -10.07 -17.83 14.01
C GLU A 186 -10.07 -17.14 12.65
N ILE A 187 -9.13 -16.20 12.45
CA ILE A 187 -8.95 -15.48 11.19
C ILE A 187 -7.47 -15.42 10.82
N LEU A 188 -7.18 -15.26 9.52
CA LEU A 188 -5.87 -14.86 9.05
C LEU A 188 -5.83 -13.35 8.80
N LEU A 189 -4.70 -12.75 9.11
CA LEU A 189 -4.39 -11.38 8.75
C LEU A 189 -3.27 -11.37 7.72
N LEU A 190 -3.57 -10.88 6.51
CA LEU A 190 -2.62 -10.78 5.40
C LEU A 190 -2.19 -9.32 5.26
N VAL A 191 -0.93 -9.04 5.56
CA VAL A 191 -0.35 -7.69 5.59
C VAL A 191 0.63 -7.52 4.44
N HIS A 192 0.58 -6.39 3.76
CA HIS A 192 1.34 -6.18 2.52
C HIS A 192 2.84 -6.00 2.74
N ASP A 193 3.28 -5.44 3.86
CA ASP A 193 4.69 -5.35 4.23
C ASP A 193 4.86 -5.06 5.72
N THR A 194 6.11 -5.13 6.22
CA THR A 194 6.46 -4.84 7.61
C THR A 194 6.98 -3.42 7.83
N VAL A 195 7.21 -2.65 6.77
CA VAL A 195 7.99 -1.39 6.84
C VAL A 195 7.16 -0.13 6.62
N SER A 196 6.11 -0.17 5.75
CA SER A 196 5.31 1.00 5.43
C SER A 196 4.40 1.43 6.57
N ASP A 197 4.15 2.72 6.67
CA ASP A 197 3.24 3.26 7.68
C ASP A 197 1.79 2.82 7.41
N THR A 198 1.40 2.66 6.14
CA THR A 198 0.07 2.15 5.76
C THR A 198 -0.17 0.73 6.28
N ALA A 199 0.81 -0.17 6.16
CA ALA A 199 0.72 -1.53 6.68
C ALA A 199 0.57 -1.53 8.21
N LYS A 200 1.43 -0.79 8.90
CA LYS A 200 1.43 -0.68 10.37
C LYS A 200 0.12 -0.09 10.91
N GLU A 201 -0.38 0.99 10.30
CA GLU A 201 -1.62 1.66 10.70
C GLU A 201 -2.84 0.75 10.49
N ARG A 202 -2.92 0.03 9.35
CA ARG A 202 -4.01 -0.91 9.06
C ARG A 202 -3.97 -2.10 10.00
N GLU A 203 -2.81 -2.71 10.19
CA GLU A 203 -2.62 -3.82 11.13
C GLU A 203 -2.99 -3.42 12.56
N ALA A 204 -2.52 -2.25 13.02
CA ALA A 204 -2.84 -1.73 14.34
C ALA A 204 -4.35 -1.46 14.50
N GLY A 205 -5.00 -0.88 13.48
CA GLY A 205 -6.44 -0.65 13.45
C GLY A 205 -7.24 -1.95 13.56
N ILE A 206 -6.86 -2.98 12.80
CA ILE A 206 -7.48 -4.31 12.85
C ILE A 206 -7.31 -4.93 14.24
N LYS A 207 -6.07 -5.04 14.72
CA LYS A 207 -5.78 -5.68 16.01
C LYS A 207 -6.43 -4.97 17.19
N ASN A 208 -6.47 -3.62 17.16
CA ASN A 208 -7.12 -2.84 18.20
C ASN A 208 -8.65 -3.05 18.20
N GLU A 209 -9.29 -3.03 17.02
CA GLU A 209 -10.73 -3.26 16.91
C GLU A 209 -11.11 -4.65 17.41
N LEU A 210 -10.35 -5.68 17.02
CA LEU A 210 -10.54 -7.06 17.50
C LEU A 210 -10.43 -7.13 19.04
N ALA A 211 -9.36 -6.56 19.59
CA ALA A 211 -9.09 -6.64 21.03
C ALA A 211 -10.15 -5.94 21.88
N VAL A 212 -10.67 -4.80 21.41
CA VAL A 212 -11.59 -3.96 22.18
C VAL A 212 -13.04 -4.40 22.00
N ASN A 213 -13.46 -4.68 20.76
CA ASN A 213 -14.88 -4.86 20.43
C ASN A 213 -15.26 -6.29 20.05
N HIS A 214 -14.28 -7.12 19.63
CA HIS A 214 -14.51 -8.50 19.14
C HIS A 214 -13.62 -9.54 19.82
N PRO A 215 -13.63 -9.65 21.17
CA PRO A 215 -12.66 -10.46 21.95
C PRO A 215 -12.75 -11.98 21.70
N ASN A 216 -13.79 -12.44 21.00
CA ASN A 216 -13.94 -13.86 20.63
C ASN A 216 -13.42 -14.15 19.22
N VAL A 217 -12.91 -13.16 18.50
CA VAL A 217 -12.22 -13.32 17.22
C VAL A 217 -10.72 -13.28 17.47
N THR A 218 -10.01 -14.33 17.07
CA THR A 218 -8.57 -14.45 17.27
C THR A 218 -7.83 -14.48 15.94
N VAL A 219 -6.73 -13.74 15.86
CA VAL A 219 -5.82 -13.83 14.72
C VAL A 219 -4.96 -15.08 14.93
N ALA A 220 -5.20 -16.11 14.12
CA ALA A 220 -4.46 -17.36 14.18
C ALA A 220 -3.04 -17.17 13.63
N GLU A 221 -2.92 -16.46 12.51
CA GLU A 221 -1.63 -16.10 11.90
C GLU A 221 -1.68 -14.69 11.29
N THR A 222 -0.54 -13.99 11.34
CA THR A 222 -0.30 -12.77 10.57
C THR A 222 0.77 -13.07 9.53
N ILE A 223 0.41 -12.96 8.25
CA ILE A 223 1.29 -13.26 7.13
C ILE A 223 1.66 -11.94 6.44
N TYR A 224 2.96 -11.66 6.34
CA TYR A 224 3.49 -10.48 5.67
C TYR A 224 4.02 -10.86 4.29
N LEU A 225 3.61 -10.12 3.26
CA LEU A 225 3.98 -10.40 1.87
C LEU A 225 5.48 -10.30 1.63
N ASP A 226 6.15 -9.32 2.25
CA ASP A 226 7.60 -9.13 2.18
C ASP A 226 8.41 -10.22 2.91
N GLN A 227 7.74 -11.10 3.67
CA GLN A 227 8.34 -12.23 4.38
C GLN A 227 7.95 -13.60 3.80
N LEU A 228 7.22 -13.64 2.68
CA LEU A 228 6.73 -14.91 2.12
C LEU A 228 7.84 -15.91 1.77
N GLU A 229 8.98 -15.45 1.27
CA GLU A 229 10.10 -16.35 0.95
C GLU A 229 10.63 -17.05 2.20
N MET A 230 10.75 -16.35 3.32
CA MET A 230 11.13 -16.96 4.60
C MET A 230 10.05 -17.90 5.09
N LEU A 231 8.78 -17.53 4.93
CA LEU A 231 7.64 -18.35 5.33
C LEU A 231 7.61 -19.68 4.55
N LYS A 232 7.84 -19.66 3.24
CA LYS A 232 7.97 -20.86 2.40
C LYS A 232 9.09 -21.77 2.91
N LYS A 233 10.26 -21.21 3.26
CA LYS A 233 11.36 -21.97 3.87
C LYS A 233 10.95 -22.60 5.20
N GLN A 234 10.23 -21.88 6.06
CA GLN A 234 9.72 -22.40 7.33
C GLN A 234 8.75 -23.57 7.14
N ILE A 235 7.84 -23.46 6.18
CA ILE A 235 6.90 -24.53 5.83
C ILE A 235 7.64 -25.80 5.39
N VAL A 236 8.60 -25.66 4.48
CA VAL A 236 9.36 -26.81 3.99
C VAL A 236 10.27 -27.37 5.10
N ALA A 237 10.89 -26.52 5.92
CA ALA A 237 11.71 -26.93 7.07
C ALA A 237 10.90 -27.80 8.05
N GLU A 238 9.66 -27.41 8.37
CA GLU A 238 8.74 -28.22 9.20
C GLU A 238 8.49 -29.59 8.57
N GLN A 239 8.31 -29.66 7.24
CA GLN A 239 8.05 -30.91 6.51
C GLN A 239 9.25 -31.86 6.47
N VAL A 240 10.49 -31.33 6.39
CA VAL A 240 11.72 -32.15 6.34
C VAL A 240 12.38 -32.35 7.70
N GLY A 241 11.78 -31.80 8.76
CA GLY A 241 12.24 -31.96 10.14
C GLY A 241 13.48 -31.12 10.48
N VAL A 242 13.58 -29.90 9.92
CA VAL A 242 14.53 -28.85 10.32
C VAL A 242 13.85 -27.95 11.34
N THR A 243 14.51 -27.72 12.47
CA THR A 243 13.96 -26.85 13.52
C THR A 243 14.06 -25.36 13.15
N PRO A 244 13.23 -24.49 13.74
CA PRO A 244 13.33 -23.04 13.51
C PRO A 244 14.71 -22.47 13.87
N GLU A 245 15.36 -23.03 14.90
CA GLU A 245 16.71 -22.61 15.34
C GLU A 245 17.78 -23.01 14.31
N GLU A 246 17.70 -24.22 13.74
CA GLU A 246 18.61 -24.69 12.69
C GLU A 246 18.43 -23.86 11.41
N LEU A 247 17.19 -23.59 11.01
CA LEU A 247 16.89 -22.73 9.86
C LEU A 247 17.47 -21.31 10.06
N ALA A 248 17.22 -20.69 11.20
CA ALA A 248 17.72 -19.37 11.51
C ALA A 248 19.26 -19.30 11.56
N ALA A 249 19.93 -20.35 12.06
CA ALA A 249 21.38 -20.45 12.09
C ALA A 249 21.98 -20.56 10.68
N ALA A 250 21.37 -21.35 9.79
CA ALA A 250 21.78 -21.49 8.40
C ALA A 250 21.64 -20.18 7.63
N GLU A 251 20.50 -19.50 7.71
CA GLU A 251 20.27 -18.19 7.09
C GLU A 251 21.26 -17.10 7.58
N ALA A 252 21.62 -17.13 8.88
CA ALA A 252 22.63 -16.22 9.42
C ALA A 252 24.04 -16.52 8.93
N GLY A 253 24.33 -17.80 8.60
CA GLY A 253 25.60 -18.25 8.01
C GLY A 253 25.76 -17.79 6.56
N GLU A 254 24.72 -17.95 5.75
CA GLU A 254 24.72 -17.50 4.33
C GLU A 254 24.94 -15.99 4.20
N LYS A 255 24.31 -15.17 5.02
CA LYS A 255 24.51 -13.71 5.03
C LYS A 255 25.94 -13.27 5.38
N LYS A 256 26.70 -14.08 6.12
CA LYS A 256 28.11 -13.79 6.42
C LYS A 256 29.02 -14.09 5.23
N ASP A 257 28.72 -15.11 4.44
CA ASP A 257 29.50 -15.48 3.27
C ASP A 257 29.29 -14.50 2.09
N GLU A 258 28.09 -13.98 1.90
CA GLU A 258 27.82 -12.94 0.89
C GLU A 258 28.54 -11.62 1.17
N THR A 259 28.69 -11.23 2.46
CA THR A 259 29.37 -9.99 2.86
C THR A 259 30.89 -10.10 2.85
N THR A 260 31.47 -11.29 2.82
CA THR A 260 32.94 -11.52 2.78
C THR A 260 33.52 -11.71 1.38
N GLY A 261 32.69 -11.72 0.34
CA GLY A 261 33.06 -11.94 -1.05
C GLY A 261 33.84 -10.82 -1.76
N THR A 262 34.16 -9.70 -1.11
CA THR A 262 34.99 -8.61 -1.68
C THR A 262 36.07 -8.18 -0.71
N GLY A 263 37.20 -8.90 -0.67
CA GLY A 263 38.34 -8.47 0.14
C GLY A 263 39.51 -9.45 0.05
N ASP A 264 40.36 -9.15 -0.86
CA ASP A 264 41.83 -9.36 -0.95
C ASP A 264 42.47 -10.43 -0.05
N ALA A 265 43.10 -11.40 -0.73
CA ALA A 265 43.98 -12.40 -0.16
C ALA A 265 45.29 -11.76 0.32
N SER A 266 45.54 -11.82 1.60
CA SER A 266 46.88 -11.63 2.16
C SER A 266 47.19 -12.75 3.14
N GLU A 267 48.09 -13.61 2.71
CA GLU A 267 48.73 -14.69 3.46
C GLU A 267 49.31 -14.23 4.81
N THR A 268 49.07 -15.01 5.86
CA THR A 268 50.12 -15.20 6.90
C THR A 268 50.13 -16.65 7.37
N ILE A 269 51.19 -17.29 7.02
CA ILE A 269 51.67 -18.58 7.56
C ILE A 269 52.28 -18.33 8.92
N ALA A 270 51.84 -19.07 9.94
CA ALA A 270 52.64 -19.35 11.13
C ALA A 270 52.14 -20.65 11.79
N ASP A 271 52.77 -21.65 11.46
CA ASP A 271 53.65 -22.55 12.24
C ASP A 271 52.99 -23.42 13.29
N ALA A 272 53.10 -24.70 12.92
CA ALA A 272 52.71 -25.86 13.69
C ALA A 272 53.77 -26.17 14.75
N ALA A 273 53.36 -26.73 15.87
CA ALA A 273 54.05 -27.94 16.36
C ALA A 273 53.30 -28.52 17.58
N SER A 274 53.06 -29.80 17.46
CA SER A 274 53.05 -30.83 18.48
C SER A 274 51.94 -30.79 19.55
N ASN A 275 51.04 -31.76 19.47
CA ASN A 275 51.21 -32.95 20.35
C ASN A 275 50.30 -34.07 19.93
N ALA A 276 50.91 -35.19 19.63
CA ALA A 276 50.19 -36.45 19.54
C ALA A 276 50.03 -37.04 20.94
N ALA A 277 48.80 -37.32 21.31
CA ALA A 277 48.41 -38.51 22.07
C ALA A 277 46.97 -38.41 22.56
N SER A 278 46.26 -39.52 22.35
CA SER A 278 44.98 -39.94 22.90
C SER A 278 43.78 -39.43 22.09
N SER A 279 42.92 -40.23 21.59
CA SER A 279 42.32 -41.50 21.96
C SER A 279 41.17 -41.75 21.02
N SER A 280 40.85 -42.92 20.69
CA SER A 280 39.75 -43.44 19.86
C SER A 280 38.32 -43.04 20.26
N ALA A 281 38.15 -42.22 21.29
CA ALA A 281 36.86 -41.63 21.66
C ALA A 281 36.54 -40.30 20.96
N ASP A 282 37.58 -39.59 20.47
CA ASP A 282 37.46 -38.28 19.78
C ASP A 282 37.11 -38.42 18.27
N GLU A 283 37.59 -39.53 17.65
CA GLU A 283 37.27 -39.79 16.23
C GLU A 283 35.79 -40.16 16.05
N SER A 284 35.18 -40.94 16.94
CA SER A 284 33.76 -41.35 16.85
C SER A 284 32.81 -40.16 17.14
N ALA A 285 33.19 -39.23 18.01
CA ALA A 285 32.43 -38.01 18.26
C ALA A 285 32.54 -37.02 17.10
N ASN A 286 33.69 -36.96 16.43
CA ASN A 286 33.92 -36.12 15.27
C ASN A 286 33.25 -36.66 13.99
N GLU A 287 33.21 -38.02 13.80
CA GLU A 287 32.45 -38.64 12.70
C GLU A 287 30.93 -38.45 12.89
N THR A 288 30.40 -38.59 14.11
CA THR A 288 28.98 -38.33 14.37
C THR A 288 28.56 -36.87 14.21
N ALA A 289 29.45 -35.92 14.57
CA ALA A 289 29.21 -34.49 14.33
C ALA A 289 29.24 -34.16 12.84
N GLN A 290 30.17 -34.74 12.08
CA GLN A 290 30.30 -34.53 10.64
C GLN A 290 29.15 -35.18 9.84
N GLU A 291 28.64 -36.34 10.29
CA GLU A 291 27.41 -36.94 9.73
C GLU A 291 26.17 -36.09 10.00
N ALA A 292 26.03 -35.50 11.18
CA ALA A 292 24.93 -34.59 11.53
C ALA A 292 24.98 -33.29 10.72
N ASP A 293 26.17 -32.69 10.53
CA ASP A 293 26.35 -31.50 9.71
C ASP A 293 26.02 -31.77 8.23
N ASN A 294 26.41 -32.94 7.70
CA ASN A 294 26.07 -33.34 6.33
C ASN A 294 24.56 -33.56 6.17
N GLU A 295 23.89 -34.24 7.12
CA GLU A 295 22.43 -34.45 7.11
C GLU A 295 21.68 -33.12 7.16
N LEU A 296 22.10 -32.17 8.01
CA LEU A 296 21.51 -30.84 8.08
C LEU A 296 21.70 -30.07 6.77
N SER A 297 22.90 -30.15 6.17
CA SER A 297 23.18 -29.53 4.88
C SER A 297 22.28 -30.06 3.76
N GLU A 298 22.06 -31.39 3.70
CA GLU A 298 21.14 -32.01 2.73
C GLU A 298 19.69 -31.56 2.96
N LYS A 299 19.25 -31.47 4.22
CA LYS A 299 17.92 -30.96 4.57
C LYS A 299 17.75 -29.49 4.20
N MET A 300 18.77 -28.65 4.45
CA MET A 300 18.74 -27.26 4.06
C MET A 300 18.66 -27.07 2.53
N GLN A 301 19.34 -27.91 1.75
CA GLN A 301 19.20 -27.93 0.31
C GLN A 301 17.74 -28.27 -0.09
N GLN A 302 17.10 -29.24 0.58
CA GLN A 302 15.69 -29.57 0.35
C GLN A 302 14.77 -28.42 0.73
N VAL A 303 15.08 -27.69 1.81
CA VAL A 303 14.34 -26.48 2.21
C VAL A 303 14.38 -25.43 1.10
N ASN A 304 15.58 -25.10 0.62
CA ASN A 304 15.76 -24.09 -0.42
C ASN A 304 15.06 -24.51 -1.74
N ASP A 305 15.28 -25.75 -2.18
CA ASP A 305 14.67 -26.29 -3.40
C ASP A 305 13.14 -26.40 -3.31
N GLY A 306 12.61 -26.73 -2.15
CA GLY A 306 11.19 -26.82 -1.88
C GLY A 306 10.52 -25.44 -1.83
N ALA A 307 11.14 -24.51 -1.10
CA ALA A 307 10.66 -23.12 -1.02
C ALA A 307 10.63 -22.43 -2.39
N ALA A 308 11.67 -22.61 -3.21
CA ALA A 308 11.74 -22.06 -4.56
C ALA A 308 10.67 -22.61 -5.53
N LYS A 309 10.07 -23.74 -5.24
CA LYS A 309 8.98 -24.34 -6.04
C LYS A 309 7.59 -24.02 -5.51
N MET A 310 7.50 -23.56 -4.27
CA MET A 310 6.24 -23.23 -3.61
C MET A 310 5.75 -21.86 -4.11
N SER A 311 4.52 -21.78 -4.59
CA SER A 311 3.90 -20.50 -4.93
C SER A 311 3.51 -19.71 -3.67
N ASP A 312 3.22 -18.42 -3.81
CA ASP A 312 2.71 -17.60 -2.72
C ASP A 312 1.35 -18.10 -2.23
N GLU A 313 0.51 -18.52 -3.17
CA GLU A 313 -0.79 -19.11 -2.90
C GLU A 313 -0.67 -20.42 -2.09
N ASP A 314 0.29 -21.29 -2.43
CA ASP A 314 0.54 -22.54 -1.70
C ASP A 314 0.94 -22.25 -0.23
N ALA A 315 1.76 -21.23 -0.01
CA ALA A 315 2.17 -20.84 1.33
C ALA A 315 0.99 -20.34 2.19
N ILE A 316 0.11 -19.52 1.63
CA ILE A 316 -1.10 -19.04 2.33
C ILE A 316 -2.07 -20.19 2.53
N GLN A 317 -2.28 -21.04 1.51
CA GLN A 317 -3.13 -22.24 1.61
C GLN A 317 -2.70 -23.15 2.75
N TYR A 318 -1.39 -23.39 2.92
CA TYR A 318 -0.86 -24.20 4.03
C TYR A 318 -1.34 -23.70 5.38
N TYR A 319 -1.31 -22.39 5.64
CA TYR A 319 -1.79 -21.82 6.90
C TYR A 319 -3.33 -21.87 7.01
N MET A 320 -4.06 -21.70 5.91
CA MET A 320 -5.52 -21.89 5.92
C MET A 320 -5.91 -23.33 6.29
N GLU A 321 -5.20 -24.32 5.77
CA GLU A 321 -5.43 -25.75 6.07
C GLU A 321 -5.00 -26.15 7.48
N LYS A 322 -3.97 -25.49 8.03
CA LYS A 322 -3.51 -25.69 9.40
C LYS A 322 -4.54 -25.23 10.44
N HIS A 323 -5.48 -24.33 10.04
CA HIS A 323 -6.55 -23.80 10.86
C HIS A 323 -7.94 -24.22 10.34
N PRO A 324 -8.40 -25.46 10.62
CA PRO A 324 -9.65 -26.01 10.07
C PRO A 324 -10.91 -25.24 10.52
N ASP A 325 -10.82 -24.50 11.62
CA ASP A 325 -11.90 -23.65 12.14
C ASP A 325 -11.86 -22.21 11.65
N LEU A 326 -10.94 -21.90 10.72
CA LEU A 326 -10.80 -20.58 10.12
C LEU A 326 -12.13 -20.05 9.58
N LYS A 327 -12.51 -18.83 9.94
CA LYS A 327 -13.74 -18.17 9.52
C LYS A 327 -13.53 -17.23 8.34
N GLY A 328 -12.35 -16.66 8.23
CA GLY A 328 -12.05 -15.74 7.17
C GLY A 328 -10.65 -15.15 7.24
N CYS A 329 -10.40 -14.19 6.34
CA CYS A 329 -9.16 -13.43 6.31
C CYS A 329 -9.42 -11.95 5.99
N ILE A 330 -8.54 -11.10 6.52
CA ILE A 330 -8.51 -9.67 6.21
C ILE A 330 -7.19 -9.39 5.50
N ALA A 331 -7.26 -8.77 4.32
CA ALA A 331 -6.12 -8.41 3.48
C ALA A 331 -5.96 -6.89 3.40
N THR A 332 -4.73 -6.37 3.56
CA THR A 332 -4.51 -4.95 3.86
C THR A 332 -4.18 -4.04 2.67
N ASN A 333 -4.06 -4.56 1.44
CA ASN A 333 -3.95 -3.76 0.20
C ASN A 333 -4.42 -4.55 -1.03
N GLU A 334 -4.34 -3.94 -2.21
CA GLU A 334 -4.72 -4.57 -3.49
C GLU A 334 -3.98 -5.89 -3.72
N THR A 335 -2.65 -5.90 -3.59
CA THR A 335 -1.81 -7.07 -3.91
C THR A 335 -2.13 -8.28 -3.04
N VAL A 336 -2.17 -8.10 -1.72
CA VAL A 336 -2.50 -9.22 -0.81
C VAL A 336 -3.97 -9.62 -0.88
N THR A 337 -4.88 -8.71 -1.25
CA THR A 337 -6.29 -9.06 -1.51
C THR A 337 -6.40 -9.96 -2.74
N GLN A 338 -5.70 -9.62 -3.82
CA GLN A 338 -5.66 -10.44 -5.04
C GLN A 338 -5.02 -11.82 -4.77
N LEU A 339 -3.97 -11.86 -3.96
CA LEU A 339 -3.34 -13.12 -3.56
C LEU A 339 -4.31 -13.98 -2.73
N ALA A 340 -5.05 -13.40 -1.79
CA ALA A 340 -6.08 -14.10 -1.03
C ALA A 340 -7.19 -14.67 -1.94
N ILE A 341 -7.66 -13.90 -2.93
CA ILE A 341 -8.65 -14.35 -3.91
C ILE A 341 -8.14 -15.58 -4.67
N LYS A 342 -6.91 -15.52 -5.20
CA LYS A 342 -6.29 -16.63 -5.93
C LYS A 342 -6.11 -17.87 -5.06
N THR A 343 -5.69 -17.69 -3.81
CA THR A 343 -5.55 -18.79 -2.85
C THR A 343 -6.90 -19.45 -2.60
N LEU A 344 -7.95 -18.67 -2.34
CA LEU A 344 -9.29 -19.21 -2.09
C LEU A 344 -9.88 -19.93 -3.31
N ASP A 345 -9.51 -19.52 -4.53
CA ASP A 345 -9.91 -20.21 -5.77
C ASP A 345 -9.26 -21.60 -5.92
N GLN A 346 -8.13 -21.85 -5.26
CA GLN A 346 -7.43 -23.15 -5.30
C GLN A 346 -7.91 -24.12 -4.22
N ILE A 347 -8.53 -23.61 -3.15
CA ILE A 347 -8.98 -24.44 -2.01
C ILE A 347 -10.30 -25.13 -2.36
N ASP A 348 -10.28 -26.45 -2.39
CA ASP A 348 -11.51 -27.27 -2.51
C ASP A 348 -12.19 -27.40 -1.13
N THR A 349 -13.01 -26.41 -0.80
CA THR A 349 -13.78 -26.41 0.45
C THR A 349 -15.25 -26.07 0.21
N GLU A 350 -16.13 -26.82 0.88
CA GLU A 350 -17.57 -26.50 0.93
C GLU A 350 -17.86 -25.34 1.89
N LYS A 351 -16.87 -24.93 2.70
CA LYS A 351 -17.00 -23.89 3.71
C LYS A 351 -16.65 -22.53 3.09
N HIS A 352 -17.57 -21.58 3.21
CA HIS A 352 -17.27 -20.20 2.86
C HIS A 352 -16.27 -19.59 3.84
N ILE A 353 -15.15 -19.09 3.33
CA ILE A 353 -14.14 -18.34 4.07
C ILE A 353 -14.37 -16.86 3.74
N THR A 354 -14.80 -16.09 4.72
CA THR A 354 -15.09 -14.66 4.56
C THR A 354 -13.84 -13.90 4.23
N LEU A 355 -13.82 -13.15 3.13
CA LEU A 355 -12.71 -12.30 2.72
C LEU A 355 -13.11 -10.84 2.73
N VAL A 356 -12.41 -10.03 3.51
CA VAL A 356 -12.43 -8.57 3.43
C VAL A 356 -11.07 -8.07 2.99
N GLY A 357 -11.04 -7.24 1.95
CA GLY A 357 -9.83 -6.69 1.38
C GLY A 357 -9.81 -5.17 1.34
N PHE A 358 -8.68 -4.63 0.92
CA PHE A 358 -8.49 -3.22 0.59
C PHE A 358 -8.41 -3.06 -0.92
N ASP A 359 -8.83 -1.87 -1.37
CA ASP A 359 -8.78 -1.40 -2.75
C ASP A 359 -9.85 -2.03 -3.67
N ALA A 360 -9.94 -1.60 -4.92
CA ALA A 360 -11.01 -1.99 -5.84
C ALA A 360 -10.55 -2.01 -7.30
N GLY A 361 -9.43 -2.68 -7.56
CA GLY A 361 -9.02 -3.00 -8.92
C GLY A 361 -10.00 -3.99 -9.57
N LYS A 362 -9.93 -4.10 -10.90
CA LYS A 362 -10.87 -4.88 -11.71
C LYS A 362 -11.11 -6.31 -11.19
N ASP A 363 -10.06 -7.02 -10.81
CA ASP A 363 -10.16 -8.41 -10.34
C ASP A 363 -10.87 -8.49 -8.99
N GLN A 364 -10.61 -7.53 -8.09
CA GLN A 364 -11.29 -7.43 -6.80
C GLN A 364 -12.77 -7.10 -6.96
N VAL A 365 -13.11 -6.16 -7.86
CA VAL A 365 -14.50 -5.80 -8.18
C VAL A 365 -15.25 -7.00 -8.76
N ASN A 366 -14.64 -7.77 -9.67
CA ASN A 366 -15.22 -8.99 -10.20
C ASN A 366 -15.40 -10.05 -9.11
N ALA A 367 -14.40 -10.26 -8.25
CA ALA A 367 -14.50 -11.18 -7.13
C ALA A 367 -15.60 -10.80 -6.13
N LEU A 368 -15.83 -9.49 -5.91
CA LEU A 368 -16.93 -8.98 -5.11
C LEU A 368 -18.30 -9.28 -5.75
N LYS A 369 -18.42 -9.07 -7.09
CA LYS A 369 -19.63 -9.42 -7.87
C LYS A 369 -19.96 -10.91 -7.79
N ASP A 370 -18.91 -11.73 -7.83
CA ASP A 370 -19.03 -13.20 -7.82
C ASP A 370 -19.23 -13.78 -6.40
N GLY A 371 -19.19 -12.93 -5.36
CA GLY A 371 -19.35 -13.35 -3.95
C GLY A 371 -18.14 -14.08 -3.38
N LYS A 372 -16.95 -13.94 -4.00
CA LYS A 372 -15.66 -14.46 -3.51
C LYS A 372 -15.03 -13.53 -2.48
N VAL A 373 -15.33 -12.25 -2.57
CA VAL A 373 -14.97 -11.21 -1.60
C VAL A 373 -16.26 -10.69 -0.97
N ASP A 374 -16.27 -10.58 0.34
CA ASP A 374 -17.44 -10.17 1.11
C ASP A 374 -17.54 -8.66 1.32
N GLY A 375 -16.43 -7.95 1.15
CA GLY A 375 -16.39 -6.50 1.23
C GLY A 375 -14.99 -5.96 0.96
N LEU A 376 -14.97 -4.71 0.49
CA LEU A 376 -13.74 -3.98 0.18
C LEU A 376 -13.73 -2.64 0.92
N ILE A 377 -12.59 -2.30 1.48
CA ILE A 377 -12.28 -0.96 1.97
C ILE A 377 -11.58 -0.25 0.83
N VAL A 378 -12.28 0.63 0.15
CA VAL A 378 -11.75 1.28 -1.04
C VAL A 378 -11.28 2.67 -0.70
N GLN A 379 -9.99 2.90 -0.88
CA GLN A 379 -9.35 4.19 -0.71
C GLN A 379 -9.81 5.16 -1.81
N ASN A 380 -9.38 6.40 -1.72
CA ASN A 380 -9.64 7.44 -2.72
C ASN A 380 -8.35 7.84 -3.45
N PRO A 381 -7.77 6.98 -4.30
CA PRO A 381 -6.49 7.28 -4.94
C PRO A 381 -6.56 8.49 -5.88
N PHE A 382 -7.66 8.70 -6.59
CA PHE A 382 -7.86 9.89 -7.41
C PHE A 382 -7.85 11.17 -6.53
N GLY A 383 -8.67 11.20 -5.49
CA GLY A 383 -8.71 12.32 -4.55
C GLY A 383 -7.37 12.54 -3.84
N MET A 384 -6.62 11.47 -3.55
CA MET A 384 -5.29 11.54 -2.97
C MET A 384 -4.30 12.22 -3.91
N GLY A 385 -4.24 11.83 -5.18
CA GLY A 385 -3.39 12.47 -6.19
C GLY A 385 -3.75 13.94 -6.38
N TYR A 386 -5.04 14.26 -6.43
CA TYR A 386 -5.54 15.64 -6.55
C TYR A 386 -5.12 16.49 -5.33
N ALA A 387 -5.42 16.02 -4.12
CA ALA A 387 -5.08 16.70 -2.87
C ALA A 387 -3.57 16.91 -2.70
N THR A 388 -2.76 15.95 -3.18
CA THR A 388 -1.29 16.05 -3.16
C THR A 388 -0.78 17.23 -3.98
N VAL A 389 -1.31 17.43 -5.19
CA VAL A 389 -0.95 18.59 -6.01
C VAL A 389 -1.39 19.90 -5.35
N VAL A 390 -2.59 19.92 -4.76
CA VAL A 390 -3.08 21.09 -4.01
C VAL A 390 -2.17 21.38 -2.81
N ALA A 391 -1.79 20.36 -2.02
CA ALA A 391 -0.88 20.52 -0.89
C ALA A 391 0.50 21.02 -1.34
N ALA A 392 1.02 20.49 -2.44
CA ALA A 392 2.26 20.96 -3.07
C ALA A 392 2.18 22.43 -3.50
N ALA A 393 1.09 22.82 -4.17
CA ALA A 393 0.86 24.21 -4.57
C ALA A 393 0.77 25.16 -3.35
N ARG A 394 0.05 24.76 -2.30
CA ARG A 394 -0.03 25.51 -1.03
C ARG A 394 1.32 25.67 -0.36
N THR A 395 2.19 24.63 -0.47
CA THR A 395 3.56 24.65 0.04
C THR A 395 4.41 25.69 -0.71
N VAL A 396 4.35 25.71 -2.04
CA VAL A 396 5.06 26.70 -2.87
C VAL A 396 4.60 28.12 -2.55
N LEU A 397 3.31 28.32 -2.30
CA LEU A 397 2.71 29.62 -1.96
C LEU A 397 2.92 30.01 -0.49
N GLU A 398 3.51 29.16 0.34
CA GLU A 398 3.71 29.39 1.79
C GLU A 398 2.42 29.74 2.56
N ILE A 399 1.26 29.30 2.08
CA ILE A 399 -0.04 29.57 2.73
C ILE A 399 -0.43 28.55 3.79
N GLY A 400 0.49 27.60 4.07
CA GLY A 400 0.36 26.58 5.10
C GLY A 400 -0.51 25.40 4.68
N ASN A 401 -0.24 24.25 5.30
CA ASN A 401 -0.96 23.00 5.11
C ASN A 401 -1.43 22.42 6.46
N GLU A 402 -2.45 21.57 6.40
CA GLU A 402 -2.72 20.61 7.46
C GLU A 402 -1.59 19.59 7.52
N ALA A 403 -1.23 19.13 8.72
CA ALA A 403 -0.17 18.12 8.87
C ALA A 403 -0.55 16.82 8.16
N GLU A 404 -1.82 16.42 8.26
CA GLU A 404 -2.40 15.27 7.56
C GLU A 404 -3.71 15.69 6.88
N VAL A 405 -3.83 15.37 5.58
CA VAL A 405 -5.03 15.56 4.77
C VAL A 405 -5.68 14.21 4.56
N ASN A 406 -6.82 13.98 5.23
CA ASN A 406 -7.57 12.74 5.06
C ASN A 406 -8.32 12.77 3.73
N THR A 407 -7.94 11.91 2.81
CA THR A 407 -8.51 11.83 1.44
C THR A 407 -9.78 10.98 1.36
N GLY A 408 -10.17 10.34 2.47
CA GLY A 408 -11.38 9.54 2.56
C GLY A 408 -11.23 8.10 2.06
N TYR A 409 -12.26 7.31 2.32
CA TYR A 409 -12.43 5.93 1.87
C TYR A 409 -13.92 5.58 1.86
N VAL A 410 -14.29 4.49 1.21
CA VAL A 410 -15.65 3.95 1.21
C VAL A 410 -15.63 2.45 1.55
N TRP A 411 -16.70 1.98 2.20
CA TRP A 411 -16.95 0.55 2.39
C TRP A 411 -17.85 0.05 1.25
N VAL A 412 -17.37 -0.96 0.53
CA VAL A 412 -18.03 -1.49 -0.67
C VAL A 412 -18.41 -2.96 -0.48
N THR A 413 -19.62 -3.29 -0.87
CA THR A 413 -20.17 -4.64 -0.92
C THR A 413 -20.85 -4.86 -2.26
N ALA A 414 -21.21 -6.09 -2.59
CA ALA A 414 -21.99 -6.39 -3.79
C ALA A 414 -23.33 -5.61 -3.84
N ASP A 415 -23.89 -5.27 -2.68
CA ASP A 415 -25.20 -4.58 -2.59
C ASP A 415 -25.10 -3.09 -2.94
N ASN A 416 -23.98 -2.40 -2.61
CA ASN A 416 -23.83 -0.96 -2.78
C ASN A 416 -22.85 -0.52 -3.88
N MET A 417 -22.14 -1.46 -4.51
CA MET A 417 -21.10 -1.15 -5.50
C MET A 417 -21.63 -0.43 -6.76
N SER A 418 -22.94 -0.47 -6.99
CA SER A 418 -23.61 0.19 -8.12
C SER A 418 -24.16 1.58 -7.77
N ASP A 419 -23.98 2.05 -6.54
CA ASP A 419 -24.45 3.37 -6.12
C ASP A 419 -23.60 4.46 -6.78
N ASP A 420 -24.24 5.54 -7.23
CA ASP A 420 -23.56 6.66 -7.91
C ASP A 420 -22.47 7.32 -7.05
N THR A 421 -22.55 7.20 -5.72
CA THR A 421 -21.57 7.72 -4.77
C THR A 421 -20.40 6.75 -4.52
N ILE A 422 -20.52 5.51 -4.94
CA ILE A 422 -19.50 4.44 -4.78
C ILE A 422 -18.76 4.15 -6.08
N THR A 423 -19.50 4.09 -7.20
CA THR A 423 -18.94 3.78 -8.51
C THR A 423 -17.66 4.57 -8.87
N PRO A 424 -17.53 5.89 -8.57
CA PRO A 424 -16.32 6.63 -8.88
C PRO A 424 -15.06 6.20 -8.11
N PHE A 425 -15.21 5.37 -7.08
CA PHE A 425 -14.08 4.80 -6.33
C PHE A 425 -13.58 3.47 -6.89
N LEU A 426 -14.37 2.83 -7.78
CA LEU A 426 -14.02 1.55 -8.38
C LEU A 426 -13.19 1.81 -9.63
N TYR A 427 -11.95 1.34 -9.63
CA TYR A 427 -11.03 1.52 -10.75
C TYR A 427 -10.87 0.21 -11.53
N GLU A 428 -11.71 0.07 -12.56
CA GLU A 428 -11.77 -1.10 -13.46
C GLU A 428 -10.77 -1.01 -14.64
#